data_68aaf0e1437e51cb5ada497dcc25c4b3
#
_entry.id   68aaf0e1437e51cb5ada497dcc25c4b3
#
_cell.length_a   1.000
_cell.length_b   1.000
_cell.length_c   1.000
_cell.angle_alpha   90.00
_cell.angle_beta   90.00
_cell.angle_gamma   90.00
#
_symmetry.space_group_name_H-M   'P 1'
#
loop_
_entity.id
_entity.type
_entity.pdbx_description
1 polymer ?
#
loop_
_entity_poly.entity_id
_entity_poly.type
_entity_poly.pdbx_seq_one_letter_code
_entity_poly.pdbx_strand_id
1 'polypeptide(L)'
;MYTDKRNILQLASLLKAHNVRKIVLCPGIRNLPLTQTLANVPEFTCYPMTDERSAGFFALGLALHDGTPAAICCESGAATQCLHAVVSEAYRQKVQVVIISAGKDRLLLPTKKSVTLPEVKTEEDEQLCNRLINEALLELNHHGKGPVHINLCVNEPFLLLPVSDLPEVRVIRRYRGLSIYDQDYKPLIERLNRYQRRMVVVGQMNLIYLFDKRYTKLLYKQFAWIAENIGNRTIPGQPIKNIDPLLTSMNREEQEKMHPDLLITYGGRIVSDRLKRFLMKHPPTEHWHISPDGEAEDTFDALTTIVEMDPFEFLEKIANMIDSRTPDYPRQWETRAKSVPQAEFKWSEMSVIGNVISSLPPASTLLMANGSAVRYSQFFDVPKDVEVISCCGTGGADGTLAAALGYASVSTNLNFIVLGDLSFLCGMNALWSKNYGSNVRILLLNNGGGEIFHAQPGLTIDEGALPYVTGSHTRNAKSLAEDCGFIYLSASNEAELQSCLPQFVSMATGGKPVVLEAFTDATEDIEILKSYFRELKNPIY
;
A
#
# COMPACT_ATOMS: atom_id res chain seq x y z
N MET A 1 21.71 -13.21 26.22
CA MET A 1 21.32 -12.79 27.57
C MET A 1 20.26 -11.71 27.44
N TYR A 2 19.20 -11.78 28.24
CA TYR A 2 18.03 -10.89 28.22
C TYR A 2 18.05 -9.97 29.43
N THR A 3 17.21 -8.92 29.45
CA THR A 3 16.98 -8.10 30.66
C THR A 3 16.25 -8.92 31.73
N ASP A 4 16.31 -8.48 32.98
CA ASP A 4 15.50 -9.02 34.09
C ASP A 4 14.09 -8.42 34.18
N LYS A 5 13.77 -7.43 33.34
CA LYS A 5 12.44 -6.77 33.34
C LYS A 5 11.37 -7.73 32.79
N ARG A 6 10.53 -8.24 33.69
CA ARG A 6 9.53 -9.30 33.37
C ARG A 6 8.53 -8.90 32.30
N ASN A 7 8.08 -7.63 32.24
CA ASN A 7 7.20 -7.14 31.18
C ASN A 7 7.83 -7.23 29.78
N ILE A 8 9.14 -6.96 29.67
CA ILE A 8 9.89 -7.06 28.42
C ILE A 8 10.07 -8.53 28.03
N LEU A 9 10.39 -9.40 29.00
CA LEU A 9 10.54 -10.84 28.75
C LEU A 9 9.23 -11.47 28.26
N GLN A 10 8.09 -11.14 28.92
CA GLN A 10 6.78 -11.60 28.48
C GLN A 10 6.42 -11.09 27.08
N LEU A 11 6.73 -9.81 26.79
CA LEU A 11 6.50 -9.25 25.46
C LEU A 11 7.29 -10.03 24.41
N ALA A 12 8.57 -10.29 24.63
CA ALA A 12 9.41 -11.07 23.71
C ALA A 12 8.83 -12.48 23.48
N SER A 13 8.44 -13.19 24.55
CA SER A 13 7.83 -14.52 24.44
C SER A 13 6.51 -14.50 23.64
N LEU A 14 5.65 -13.50 23.88
CA LEU A 14 4.35 -13.39 23.19
C LEU A 14 4.49 -12.89 21.74
N LEU A 15 5.41 -12.00 21.42
CA LEU A 15 5.72 -11.64 20.02
C LEU A 15 6.12 -12.88 19.21
N LYS A 16 7.00 -13.72 19.78
CA LYS A 16 7.39 -15.00 19.19
C LYS A 16 6.18 -15.93 19.00
N ALA A 17 5.32 -16.07 20.01
CA ALA A 17 4.16 -16.96 19.98
C ALA A 17 3.08 -16.51 18.99
N HIS A 18 2.95 -15.19 18.75
CA HIS A 18 2.03 -14.59 17.77
C HIS A 18 2.67 -14.36 16.40
N ASN A 19 3.84 -14.96 16.14
CA ASN A 19 4.56 -14.89 14.86
C ASN A 19 4.98 -13.47 14.42
N VAL A 20 5.23 -12.56 15.36
CA VAL A 20 5.85 -11.26 15.09
C VAL A 20 7.36 -11.43 15.18
N ARG A 21 8.03 -11.62 14.06
CA ARG A 21 9.45 -12.00 14.01
C ARG A 21 10.37 -10.96 13.39
N LYS A 22 9.82 -10.02 12.63
CA LYS A 22 10.54 -8.92 11.99
C LYS A 22 10.43 -7.69 12.88
N ILE A 23 11.55 -7.16 13.36
CA ILE A 23 11.55 -6.12 14.38
C ILE A 23 12.51 -4.99 13.98
N VAL A 24 11.99 -3.80 13.82
CA VAL A 24 12.79 -2.59 13.59
C VAL A 24 13.09 -1.95 14.93
N LEU A 25 14.37 -1.67 15.20
CA LEU A 25 14.85 -1.15 16.47
C LEU A 25 15.44 0.26 16.29
N CYS A 26 14.82 1.25 16.95
CA CYS A 26 15.36 2.59 17.03
C CYS A 26 16.26 2.74 18.27
N PRO A 27 17.34 3.55 18.20
CA PRO A 27 18.19 3.81 19.34
C PRO A 27 17.44 4.60 20.42
N GLY A 28 17.86 4.41 21.69
CA GLY A 28 17.31 5.14 22.82
C GLY A 28 17.69 4.50 24.14
N ILE A 29 17.94 5.31 25.16
CA ILE A 29 18.36 4.83 26.49
C ILE A 29 17.23 4.04 27.17
N ARG A 30 15.99 4.53 27.12
CA ARG A 30 14.82 3.85 27.70
C ARG A 30 14.46 2.59 26.93
N ASN A 31 14.82 2.56 25.66
CA ASN A 31 14.59 1.42 24.76
C ASN A 31 15.68 0.33 24.90
N LEU A 32 16.81 0.64 25.59
CA LEU A 32 17.96 -0.25 25.67
C LEU A 32 17.64 -1.66 26.22
N PRO A 33 16.88 -1.83 27.33
CA PRO A 33 16.54 -3.16 27.85
C PRO A 33 15.71 -3.97 26.85
N LEU A 34 14.79 -3.31 26.14
CA LEU A 34 13.96 -3.91 25.09
C LEU A 34 14.81 -4.31 23.88
N THR A 35 15.63 -3.38 23.38
CA THR A 35 16.53 -3.62 22.23
C THR A 35 17.49 -4.77 22.51
N GLN A 36 18.13 -4.79 23.68
CA GLN A 36 19.04 -5.87 24.05
C GLN A 36 18.32 -7.22 24.13
N THR A 37 17.11 -7.25 24.68
CA THR A 37 16.34 -8.49 24.77
C THR A 37 15.96 -9.00 23.38
N LEU A 38 15.31 -8.15 22.58
CA LEU A 38 14.80 -8.55 21.25
C LEU A 38 15.92 -8.94 20.29
N ALA A 39 17.04 -8.22 20.28
CA ALA A 39 18.17 -8.51 19.42
C ALA A 39 18.88 -9.85 19.77
N ASN A 40 18.69 -10.36 20.98
CA ASN A 40 19.28 -11.65 21.40
C ASN A 40 18.33 -12.85 21.28
N VAL A 41 17.06 -12.65 20.88
CA VAL A 41 16.13 -13.75 20.60
C VAL A 41 16.44 -14.35 19.22
N PRO A 42 16.86 -15.62 19.12
CA PRO A 42 17.32 -16.19 17.85
C PRO A 42 16.27 -16.21 16.72
N GLU A 43 14.99 -16.23 17.09
CA GLU A 43 13.89 -16.28 16.13
C GLU A 43 13.51 -14.90 15.57
N PHE A 44 14.09 -13.81 16.08
CA PHE A 44 13.83 -12.48 15.59
C PHE A 44 14.87 -12.01 14.58
N THR A 45 14.41 -11.39 13.52
CA THR A 45 15.25 -10.64 12.58
C THR A 45 15.11 -9.16 12.92
N CYS A 46 16.21 -8.57 13.41
CA CYS A 46 16.21 -7.19 13.88
C CYS A 46 16.90 -6.27 12.87
N TYR A 47 16.27 -5.12 12.62
CA TYR A 47 16.72 -4.09 11.68
C TYR A 47 16.99 -2.80 12.45
N PRO A 48 18.26 -2.36 12.56
CA PRO A 48 18.57 -1.08 13.23
C PRO A 48 18.22 0.09 12.30
N MET A 49 17.47 1.06 12.83
CA MET A 49 17.16 2.30 12.12
C MET A 49 17.10 3.48 13.09
N THR A 50 17.69 4.61 12.74
CA THR A 50 17.80 5.76 13.63
C THR A 50 16.64 6.74 13.52
N ASP A 51 16.14 6.99 12.29
CA ASP A 51 14.99 7.86 12.08
C ASP A 51 13.69 7.07 12.28
N GLU A 52 12.93 7.39 13.31
CA GLU A 52 11.74 6.64 13.72
C GLU A 52 10.64 6.66 12.66
N ARG A 53 10.49 7.77 11.93
CA ARG A 53 9.53 7.86 10.85
C ARG A 53 9.85 6.87 9.73
N SER A 54 11.10 6.88 9.27
CA SER A 54 11.58 5.90 8.28
C SER A 54 11.51 4.47 8.82
N ALA A 55 11.83 4.26 10.09
CA ALA A 55 11.75 2.96 10.75
C ALA A 55 10.33 2.40 10.76
N GLY A 56 9.33 3.24 11.04
CA GLY A 56 7.92 2.86 11.00
C GLY A 56 7.47 2.43 9.61
N PHE A 57 7.78 3.22 8.58
CA PHE A 57 7.46 2.85 7.20
C PHE A 57 8.26 1.63 6.72
N PHE A 58 9.49 1.46 7.18
CA PHE A 58 10.27 0.24 6.90
C PHE A 58 9.58 -1.00 7.50
N ALA A 59 9.07 -0.92 8.73
CA ALA A 59 8.28 -1.99 9.34
C ALA A 59 6.99 -2.28 8.56
N LEU A 60 6.32 -1.25 8.04
CA LEU A 60 5.17 -1.40 7.13
C LEU A 60 5.56 -2.22 5.89
N GLY A 61 6.69 -1.90 5.27
CA GLY A 61 7.21 -2.61 4.10
C GLY A 61 7.53 -4.08 4.39
N LEU A 62 8.14 -4.35 5.55
CA LEU A 62 8.38 -5.73 6.02
C LEU A 62 7.08 -6.54 6.14
N ALA A 63 6.01 -5.90 6.64
CA ALA A 63 4.72 -6.57 6.80
C ALA A 63 3.97 -6.74 5.46
N LEU A 64 4.15 -5.82 4.52
CA LEU A 64 3.54 -5.91 3.18
C LEU A 64 4.05 -7.09 2.36
N HIS A 65 5.30 -7.51 2.54
CA HIS A 65 5.94 -8.53 1.71
C HIS A 65 5.22 -9.90 1.77
N ASP A 66 4.91 -10.39 2.96
CA ASP A 66 4.34 -11.73 3.15
C ASP A 66 3.04 -11.71 3.97
N GLY A 67 2.55 -10.52 4.30
CA GLY A 67 1.33 -10.34 5.09
C GLY A 67 1.45 -10.78 6.56
N THR A 68 2.68 -11.05 7.05
CA THR A 68 2.94 -11.32 8.47
C THR A 68 3.24 -10.03 9.23
N PRO A 69 2.89 -9.94 10.51
CA PRO A 69 3.12 -8.72 11.28
C PRO A 69 4.60 -8.40 11.46
N ALA A 70 4.93 -7.10 11.43
CA ALA A 70 6.24 -6.58 11.80
C ALA A 70 6.11 -5.59 12.97
N ALA A 71 7.15 -5.46 13.78
CA ALA A 71 7.18 -4.53 14.89
C ALA A 71 8.20 -3.41 14.69
N ILE A 72 7.90 -2.24 15.27
CA ILE A 72 8.85 -1.15 15.47
C ILE A 72 8.95 -0.83 16.95
N CYS A 73 10.18 -0.67 17.43
CA CYS A 73 10.48 -0.30 18.83
C CYS A 73 11.18 1.04 18.87
N CYS A 74 10.64 1.99 19.62
CA CYS A 74 11.23 3.30 19.86
C CYS A 74 10.99 3.79 21.29
N GLU A 75 11.60 4.92 21.68
CA GLU A 75 11.23 5.59 22.91
C GLU A 75 9.84 6.22 22.83
N SER A 76 9.20 6.45 23.99
CA SER A 76 7.96 7.25 24.04
C SER A 76 8.27 8.75 23.89
N GLY A 77 7.23 9.54 23.64
CA GLY A 77 7.34 10.98 23.44
C GLY A 77 7.50 11.37 21.97
N ALA A 78 8.49 12.20 21.64
CA ALA A 78 8.69 12.71 20.27
C ALA A 78 8.87 11.59 19.24
N ALA A 79 9.63 10.55 19.55
CA ALA A 79 9.85 9.39 18.69
C ALA A 79 8.55 8.70 18.30
N THR A 80 7.68 8.44 19.30
CA THR A 80 6.37 7.82 19.02
C THR A 80 5.46 8.73 18.18
N GLN A 81 5.56 10.07 18.34
CA GLN A 81 4.79 11.01 17.52
C GLN A 81 5.19 10.97 16.04
N CYS A 82 6.44 10.71 15.72
CA CYS A 82 6.90 10.52 14.33
C CYS A 82 6.21 9.34 13.64
N LEU A 83 5.60 8.42 14.39
CA LEU A 83 4.92 7.23 13.85
C LEU A 83 3.45 7.46 13.44
N HIS A 84 2.86 8.65 13.68
CA HIS A 84 1.47 8.91 13.29
C HIS A 84 1.20 8.67 11.80
N ALA A 85 2.10 9.11 10.94
CA ALA A 85 1.94 8.94 9.49
C ALA A 85 1.88 7.45 9.11
N VAL A 86 2.81 6.65 9.60
CA VAL A 86 2.85 5.21 9.29
C VAL A 86 1.69 4.45 9.92
N VAL A 87 1.27 4.82 11.13
CA VAL A 87 0.11 4.18 11.78
C VAL A 87 -1.15 4.43 10.97
N SER A 88 -1.36 5.68 10.52
CA SER A 88 -2.48 6.04 9.65
C SER A 88 -2.44 5.29 8.32
N GLU A 89 -1.25 5.16 7.71
CA GLU A 89 -1.05 4.40 6.48
C GLU A 89 -1.34 2.90 6.67
N ALA A 90 -0.79 2.30 7.74
CA ALA A 90 -1.03 0.89 8.09
C ALA A 90 -2.50 0.60 8.37
N TYR A 91 -3.21 1.53 9.03
CA TYR A 91 -4.63 1.41 9.29
C TYR A 91 -5.45 1.43 7.98
N ARG A 92 -5.16 2.38 7.09
CA ARG A 92 -5.83 2.51 5.79
C ARG A 92 -5.56 1.35 4.84
N GLN A 93 -4.32 0.85 4.83
CA GLN A 93 -3.94 -0.30 4.00
C GLN A 93 -4.27 -1.65 4.64
N LYS A 94 -4.82 -1.67 5.86
CA LYS A 94 -5.13 -2.90 6.62
C LYS A 94 -3.89 -3.78 6.78
N VAL A 95 -2.77 -3.18 7.21
CA VAL A 95 -1.48 -3.85 7.41
C VAL A 95 -1.16 -3.99 8.90
N GLN A 96 -0.65 -5.16 9.27
CA GLN A 96 -0.36 -5.53 10.65
C GLN A 96 1.00 -4.97 11.09
N VAL A 97 1.01 -3.85 11.79
CA VAL A 97 2.20 -3.24 12.39
C VAL A 97 2.04 -3.15 13.90
N VAL A 98 3.01 -3.66 14.65
CA VAL A 98 3.07 -3.55 16.11
C VAL A 98 3.98 -2.39 16.48
N ILE A 99 3.41 -1.31 17.00
CA ILE A 99 4.16 -0.20 17.55
C ILE A 99 4.50 -0.52 19.01
N ILE A 100 5.77 -0.52 19.37
CA ILE A 100 6.24 -0.75 20.73
C ILE A 100 6.98 0.50 21.18
N SER A 101 6.47 1.18 22.22
CA SER A 101 7.11 2.36 22.77
C SER A 101 7.55 2.15 24.22
N ALA A 102 8.73 2.65 24.57
CA ALA A 102 9.29 2.54 25.92
C ALA A 102 9.27 3.91 26.63
N GLY A 103 8.44 4.05 27.67
CA GLY A 103 8.37 5.26 28.48
C GLY A 103 7.00 5.50 29.14
N LYS A 104 6.84 6.69 29.76
CA LYS A 104 5.65 7.02 30.57
C LYS A 104 4.51 7.67 29.78
N ASP A 105 4.79 8.22 28.61
CA ASP A 105 3.81 8.98 27.84
C ASP A 105 2.81 8.04 27.16
N ARG A 106 1.53 8.37 27.32
CA ARG A 106 0.44 7.69 26.60
C ARG A 106 0.12 8.48 25.34
N LEU A 107 0.47 7.95 24.20
CA LEU A 107 0.10 8.53 22.92
C LEU A 107 -1.17 7.87 22.39
N LEU A 108 -2.13 8.69 21.95
CA LEU A 108 -3.32 8.22 21.24
C LEU A 108 -2.98 8.14 19.75
N LEU A 109 -2.69 6.95 19.26
CA LEU A 109 -2.51 6.66 17.85
C LEU A 109 -3.81 6.06 17.29
N PRO A 110 -4.13 6.26 16.01
CA PRO A 110 -5.29 5.64 15.35
C PRO A 110 -5.02 4.15 15.08
N THR A 111 -4.86 3.39 16.17
CA THR A 111 -4.60 1.95 16.17
C THR A 111 -5.87 1.18 16.54
N LYS A 112 -5.95 -0.07 16.14
CA LYS A 112 -7.07 -0.95 16.52
C LYS A 112 -7.12 -1.21 18.02
N LYS A 113 -5.97 -1.25 18.67
CA LYS A 113 -5.83 -1.41 20.12
C LYS A 113 -4.55 -0.74 20.60
N SER A 114 -4.64 -0.01 21.70
CA SER A 114 -3.48 0.53 22.43
C SER A 114 -3.52 0.06 23.88
N VAL A 115 -2.42 -0.50 24.39
CA VAL A 115 -2.28 -0.96 25.77
C VAL A 115 -1.01 -0.37 26.40
N THR A 116 -1.05 -0.18 27.72
CA THR A 116 0.15 0.19 28.49
C THR A 116 0.45 -0.91 29.48
N LEU A 117 1.63 -1.49 29.37
CA LEU A 117 2.08 -2.58 30.24
C LEU A 117 2.58 -2.02 31.57
N PRO A 118 2.17 -2.60 32.71
CA PRO A 118 2.69 -2.22 34.00
C PRO A 118 4.15 -2.67 34.17
N GLU A 119 4.84 -2.09 35.14
CA GLU A 119 6.03 -2.70 35.72
C GLU A 119 5.58 -3.91 36.54
N VAL A 120 6.16 -5.07 36.27
CA VAL A 120 5.77 -6.32 36.94
C VAL A 120 6.50 -6.46 38.28
N LYS A 121 5.76 -6.33 39.37
CA LYS A 121 6.26 -6.47 40.77
C LYS A 121 5.59 -7.63 41.48
N THR A 122 4.38 -7.94 41.14
CA THR A 122 3.57 -9.02 41.73
C THR A 122 3.16 -10.05 40.67
N GLU A 123 2.63 -11.16 41.11
CA GLU A 123 2.04 -12.18 40.21
C GLU A 123 0.81 -11.64 39.47
N GLU A 124 0.02 -10.77 40.12
CA GLU A 124 -1.13 -10.11 39.51
C GLU A 124 -0.70 -9.17 38.36
N ASP A 125 0.39 -8.40 38.55
CA ASP A 125 0.98 -7.59 37.49
C ASP A 125 1.43 -8.45 36.32
N GLU A 126 2.02 -9.62 36.60
CA GLU A 126 2.49 -10.56 35.60
C GLU A 126 1.33 -11.12 34.76
N GLN A 127 0.24 -11.52 35.41
CA GLN A 127 -0.98 -12.01 34.75
C GLN A 127 -1.64 -10.89 33.92
N LEU A 128 -1.71 -9.67 34.46
CA LEU A 128 -2.24 -8.50 33.76
C LEU A 128 -1.40 -8.17 32.53
N CYS A 129 -0.08 -8.13 32.66
CA CYS A 129 0.85 -7.87 31.56
C CYS A 129 0.67 -8.91 30.44
N ASN A 130 0.65 -10.20 30.76
CA ASN A 130 0.43 -11.27 29.81
C ASN A 130 -0.90 -11.10 29.06
N ARG A 131 -1.99 -10.78 29.78
CA ARG A 131 -3.31 -10.55 29.19
C ARG A 131 -3.31 -9.37 28.23
N LEU A 132 -2.77 -8.21 28.63
CA LEU A 132 -2.75 -7.00 27.81
C LEU A 132 -1.97 -7.18 26.50
N ILE A 133 -0.83 -7.89 26.53
CA ILE A 133 -0.07 -8.18 25.33
C ILE A 133 -0.88 -9.07 24.37
N ASN A 134 -1.49 -10.15 24.89
CA ASN A 134 -2.35 -11.01 24.07
C ASN A 134 -3.53 -10.22 23.46
N GLU A 135 -4.20 -9.37 24.27
CA GLU A 135 -5.31 -8.54 23.79
C GLU A 135 -4.86 -7.65 22.61
N ALA A 136 -3.70 -7.00 22.73
CA ALA A 136 -3.19 -6.15 21.64
C ALA A 136 -2.85 -6.97 20.40
N LEU A 137 -2.09 -8.06 20.54
CA LEU A 137 -1.65 -8.87 19.41
C LEU A 137 -2.81 -9.60 18.70
N LEU A 138 -3.86 -9.95 19.41
CA LEU A 138 -5.07 -10.52 18.83
C LEU A 138 -5.86 -9.52 17.97
N GLU A 139 -5.77 -8.22 18.26
CA GLU A 139 -6.44 -7.18 17.47
C GLU A 139 -5.74 -6.90 16.12
N LEU A 140 -4.50 -7.36 15.92
CA LEU A 140 -3.82 -7.26 14.61
C LEU A 140 -4.64 -7.85 13.45
N ASN A 141 -5.52 -8.81 13.75
CA ASN A 141 -6.30 -9.54 12.74
C ASN A 141 -7.76 -9.77 13.16
N HIS A 142 -8.32 -8.90 13.99
CA HIS A 142 -9.72 -8.98 14.42
C HIS A 142 -10.56 -7.97 13.63
N HIS A 143 -11.65 -8.43 12.96
CA HIS A 143 -12.41 -7.57 12.04
C HIS A 143 -11.47 -6.79 11.08
N GLY A 144 -10.81 -7.52 10.18
CA GLY A 144 -9.77 -6.99 9.31
C GLY A 144 -8.39 -6.86 9.98
N LYS A 145 -7.36 -6.63 9.19
CA LYS A 145 -5.99 -6.39 9.65
C LYS A 145 -5.79 -4.93 10.05
N GLY A 146 -4.78 -4.63 10.87
CA GLY A 146 -4.42 -3.25 11.17
C GLY A 146 -3.34 -3.12 12.27
N PRO A 147 -2.88 -1.89 12.55
CA PRO A 147 -1.84 -1.63 13.52
C PRO A 147 -2.35 -1.69 14.97
N VAL A 148 -1.45 -2.05 15.88
CA VAL A 148 -1.66 -2.02 17.34
C VAL A 148 -0.49 -1.32 18.04
N HIS A 149 -0.74 -0.82 19.26
CA HIS A 149 0.27 -0.13 20.05
C HIS A 149 0.41 -0.77 21.44
N ILE A 150 1.66 -1.04 21.83
CA ILE A 150 2.04 -1.56 23.15
C ILE A 150 3.06 -0.60 23.76
N ASN A 151 2.65 0.13 24.78
CA ASN A 151 3.56 1.00 25.54
C ASN A 151 4.08 0.27 26.76
N LEU A 152 5.40 0.33 26.99
CA LEU A 152 6.06 -0.26 28.16
C LEU A 152 6.46 0.83 29.13
N CYS A 153 6.04 0.71 30.38
CA CYS A 153 6.61 1.49 31.46
C CYS A 153 8.00 0.94 31.82
N VAL A 154 9.05 1.68 31.45
CA VAL A 154 10.43 1.33 31.78
C VAL A 154 10.97 2.39 32.74
N ASN A 155 11.26 1.97 33.95
CA ASN A 155 11.83 2.83 35.01
C ASN A 155 13.33 2.62 35.13
N GLU A 156 14.04 3.67 35.60
CA GLU A 156 15.42 3.56 36.05
C GLU A 156 15.53 2.69 37.32
N PRO A 157 16.70 2.07 37.59
CA PRO A 157 17.88 2.13 36.77
C PRO A 157 17.75 1.21 35.53
N PHE A 158 18.36 1.63 34.40
CA PHE A 158 18.45 0.80 33.17
C PHE A 158 19.56 -0.25 33.29
N LEU A 159 20.01 -0.56 34.53
CA LEU A 159 20.97 -1.64 34.79
C LEU A 159 20.36 -2.95 34.37
N LEU A 160 21.03 -3.60 33.43
CA LEU A 160 20.62 -4.88 32.84
C LEU A 160 21.20 -5.99 33.72
N LEU A 161 20.39 -6.60 34.55
CA LEU A 161 20.73 -7.88 35.15
C LEU A 161 20.42 -8.97 34.15
N PRO A 162 21.43 -9.70 33.61
CA PRO A 162 21.21 -10.65 32.54
C PRO A 162 20.52 -11.92 33.05
N VAL A 163 19.44 -12.32 32.36
CA VAL A 163 18.83 -13.64 32.51
C VAL A 163 19.08 -14.48 31.25
N SER A 164 19.10 -15.82 31.38
CA SER A 164 19.40 -16.74 30.29
C SER A 164 18.20 -17.06 29.42
N ASP A 165 17.01 -17.13 30.03
CA ASP A 165 15.85 -17.74 29.42
C ASP A 165 14.65 -16.75 29.35
N LEU A 166 13.84 -16.91 28.31
CA LEU A 166 12.55 -16.27 28.22
C LEU A 166 11.52 -17.07 29.04
N PRO A 167 10.56 -16.41 29.72
CA PRO A 167 9.54 -17.11 30.49
C PRO A 167 8.57 -17.87 29.60
N GLU A 168 8.01 -18.94 30.13
CA GLU A 168 6.80 -19.53 29.59
C GLU A 168 5.64 -18.56 29.78
N VAL A 169 4.81 -18.41 28.74
CA VAL A 169 3.71 -17.43 28.71
C VAL A 169 2.41 -18.11 28.34
N ARG A 170 1.32 -17.63 28.89
CA ARG A 170 -0.01 -18.05 28.46
C ARG A 170 -0.37 -17.38 27.13
N VAL A 171 -0.50 -18.15 26.05
CA VAL A 171 -0.90 -17.70 24.73
C VAL A 171 -2.41 -17.83 24.57
N ILE A 172 -3.09 -16.71 24.32
CA ILE A 172 -4.51 -16.68 24.01
C ILE A 172 -4.67 -16.75 22.49
N ARG A 173 -5.53 -17.63 22.02
CA ARG A 173 -5.83 -17.81 20.59
C ARG A 173 -7.29 -17.49 20.31
N ARG A 174 -7.55 -16.81 19.18
CA ARG A 174 -8.90 -16.51 18.69
C ARG A 174 -9.19 -17.38 17.47
N TYR A 175 -10.29 -18.08 17.50
CA TYR A 175 -10.81 -18.80 16.33
C TYR A 175 -12.04 -18.07 15.81
N ARG A 176 -12.10 -17.82 14.51
CA ARG A 176 -13.33 -17.29 13.89
C ARG A 176 -14.37 -18.40 13.79
N GLY A 177 -15.60 -18.07 14.14
CA GLY A 177 -16.73 -18.91 13.80
C GLY A 177 -16.91 -18.91 12.28
N LEU A 178 -16.97 -20.10 11.67
CA LEU A 178 -17.39 -20.22 10.27
C LEU A 178 -18.88 -19.89 10.23
N SER A 179 -19.27 -18.85 9.47
CA SER A 179 -20.69 -18.62 9.19
C SER A 179 -21.21 -19.78 8.35
N ILE A 180 -22.04 -20.64 8.95
CA ILE A 180 -22.52 -21.88 8.32
C ILE A 180 -23.82 -21.64 7.53
N TYR A 181 -24.45 -20.46 7.66
CA TYR A 181 -25.80 -20.23 7.14
C TYR A 181 -25.79 -19.47 5.80
N ASP A 182 -25.84 -20.21 4.69
CA ASP A 182 -26.14 -19.65 3.36
C ASP A 182 -27.50 -18.93 3.29
N GLN A 183 -28.36 -19.13 4.26
CA GLN A 183 -29.69 -18.49 4.33
C GLN A 183 -29.60 -16.98 4.52
N ASP A 184 -28.57 -16.47 5.19
CA ASP A 184 -28.40 -15.04 5.44
C ASP A 184 -28.03 -14.26 4.16
N TYR A 185 -27.48 -14.94 3.16
CA TYR A 185 -27.10 -14.33 1.87
C TYR A 185 -28.19 -14.40 0.79
N LYS A 186 -29.22 -15.23 0.98
CA LYS A 186 -30.30 -15.39 0.01
C LYS A 186 -30.96 -14.06 -0.38
N PRO A 187 -31.28 -13.14 0.53
CA PRO A 187 -31.83 -11.84 0.17
C PRO A 187 -30.87 -10.99 -0.68
N LEU A 188 -29.57 -11.05 -0.40
CA LEU A 188 -28.55 -10.34 -1.20
C LEU A 188 -28.47 -10.91 -2.61
N ILE A 189 -28.51 -12.25 -2.76
CA ILE A 189 -28.49 -12.90 -4.08
C ILE A 189 -29.76 -12.60 -4.87
N GLU A 190 -30.92 -12.58 -4.24
CA GLU A 190 -32.17 -12.19 -4.88
C GLU A 190 -32.12 -10.73 -5.38
N ARG A 191 -31.54 -9.83 -4.59
CA ARG A 191 -31.30 -8.43 -5.01
C ARG A 191 -30.30 -8.36 -6.15
N LEU A 192 -29.15 -9.04 -6.06
CA LEU A 192 -28.14 -9.12 -7.09
C LEU A 192 -28.75 -9.57 -8.43
N ASN A 193 -29.59 -10.61 -8.42
CA ASN A 193 -30.19 -11.18 -9.64
C ASN A 193 -31.23 -10.27 -10.31
N ARG A 194 -31.72 -9.20 -9.64
CA ARG A 194 -32.62 -8.19 -10.22
C ARG A 194 -31.90 -7.25 -11.19
N TYR A 195 -30.61 -6.99 -10.94
CA TYR A 195 -29.84 -6.02 -11.70
C TYR A 195 -29.19 -6.64 -12.93
N GLN A 196 -29.21 -5.92 -14.07
CA GLN A 196 -28.54 -6.33 -15.29
C GLN A 196 -27.20 -5.59 -15.49
N ARG A 197 -27.11 -4.34 -15.04
CA ARG A 197 -25.89 -3.53 -15.13
C ARG A 197 -25.11 -3.63 -13.82
N ARG A 198 -24.31 -4.71 -13.71
CA ARG A 198 -23.53 -5.03 -12.51
C ARG A 198 -22.06 -4.69 -12.74
N MET A 199 -21.49 -3.91 -11.86
CA MET A 199 -20.09 -3.50 -11.90
C MET A 199 -19.38 -3.89 -10.62
N VAL A 200 -18.13 -4.33 -10.72
CA VAL A 200 -17.23 -4.48 -9.59
C VAL A 200 -16.05 -3.54 -9.79
N VAL A 201 -15.78 -2.70 -8.80
CA VAL A 201 -14.60 -1.83 -8.76
C VAL A 201 -13.68 -2.30 -7.65
N VAL A 202 -12.45 -2.64 -8.03
CA VAL A 202 -11.43 -3.13 -7.09
C VAL A 202 -10.45 -2.01 -6.80
N GLY A 203 -10.39 -1.62 -5.53
CA GLY A 203 -9.40 -0.68 -5.01
C GLY A 203 -8.04 -1.35 -4.79
N GLN A 204 -7.16 -0.68 -4.04
CA GLN A 204 -5.84 -1.17 -3.71
C GLN A 204 -5.88 -2.51 -2.97
N MET A 205 -5.10 -3.48 -3.46
CA MET A 205 -4.94 -4.81 -2.86
C MET A 205 -3.45 -5.11 -2.70
N ASN A 206 -3.05 -5.52 -1.51
CA ASN A 206 -1.65 -5.85 -1.19
C ASN A 206 -1.39 -7.38 -1.25
N LEU A 207 -2.08 -8.06 -2.15
CA LEU A 207 -1.95 -9.50 -2.34
C LEU A 207 -2.38 -9.91 -3.76
N ILE A 208 -1.96 -11.09 -4.18
CA ILE A 208 -2.45 -11.76 -5.37
C ILE A 208 -3.41 -12.86 -4.94
N TYR A 209 -4.61 -12.89 -5.53
CA TYR A 209 -5.57 -13.98 -5.33
C TYR A 209 -5.93 -14.61 -6.67
N LEU A 210 -5.73 -15.92 -6.77
CA LEU A 210 -6.03 -16.68 -7.98
C LEU A 210 -7.32 -17.48 -7.77
N PHE A 211 -8.39 -17.02 -8.39
CA PHE A 211 -9.66 -17.75 -8.40
C PHE A 211 -9.54 -19.11 -9.07
N ASP A 212 -10.23 -20.11 -8.54
CA ASP A 212 -10.44 -21.36 -9.27
C ASP A 212 -11.05 -21.09 -10.65
N LYS A 213 -10.63 -21.85 -11.66
CA LYS A 213 -11.08 -21.68 -13.06
C LYS A 213 -12.60 -21.73 -13.20
N ARG A 214 -13.29 -22.51 -12.35
CA ARG A 214 -14.75 -22.60 -12.32
C ARG A 214 -15.38 -21.27 -11.90
N TYR A 215 -14.93 -20.67 -10.80
CA TYR A 215 -15.41 -19.36 -10.34
C TYR A 215 -15.03 -18.23 -11.29
N THR A 216 -13.82 -18.26 -11.82
CA THR A 216 -13.38 -17.32 -12.87
C THR A 216 -14.37 -17.28 -14.03
N LYS A 217 -14.75 -18.44 -14.58
CA LYS A 217 -15.65 -18.51 -15.73
C LYS A 217 -17.07 -18.02 -15.40
N LEU A 218 -17.56 -18.28 -14.20
CA LEU A 218 -18.89 -17.88 -13.75
C LEU A 218 -18.95 -16.38 -13.48
N LEU A 219 -18.03 -15.85 -12.68
CA LEU A 219 -18.04 -14.47 -12.24
C LEU A 219 -17.67 -13.48 -13.35
N TYR A 220 -16.68 -13.81 -14.18
CA TYR A 220 -16.18 -12.89 -15.20
C TYR A 220 -17.27 -12.36 -16.14
N LYS A 221 -18.22 -13.21 -16.52
CA LYS A 221 -19.31 -12.85 -17.43
C LYS A 221 -20.48 -12.11 -16.77
N GLN A 222 -20.50 -12.04 -15.45
CA GLN A 222 -21.62 -11.50 -14.69
C GLN A 222 -21.46 -10.01 -14.35
N PHE A 223 -20.21 -9.52 -14.36
CA PHE A 223 -19.87 -8.18 -13.91
C PHE A 223 -18.93 -7.47 -14.89
N ALA A 224 -19.09 -6.15 -15.04
CA ALA A 224 -18.04 -5.31 -15.57
C ALA A 224 -16.97 -5.12 -14.49
N TRP A 225 -15.79 -5.71 -14.69
CA TRP A 225 -14.69 -5.69 -13.73
C TRP A 225 -13.77 -4.53 -14.03
N ILE A 226 -13.70 -3.57 -13.12
CA ILE A 226 -12.80 -2.42 -13.19
C ILE A 226 -11.75 -2.58 -12.10
N ALA A 227 -10.47 -2.51 -12.47
CA ALA A 227 -9.37 -2.43 -11.53
C ALA A 227 -8.23 -1.61 -12.08
N GLU A 228 -7.64 -0.87 -11.18
CA GLU A 228 -6.37 -0.17 -11.39
C GLU A 228 -5.19 -1.13 -11.21
N ASN A 229 -3.98 -0.73 -11.62
CA ASN A 229 -2.79 -1.56 -11.46
C ASN A 229 -2.54 -1.94 -9.99
N ILE A 230 -2.87 -1.06 -9.03
CA ILE A 230 -2.77 -1.33 -7.60
C ILE A 230 -3.79 -2.34 -7.05
N GLY A 231 -4.77 -2.74 -7.84
CA GLY A 231 -5.70 -3.84 -7.51
C GLY A 231 -5.08 -5.22 -7.65
N ASN A 232 -3.88 -5.30 -8.17
CA ASN A 232 -3.13 -6.54 -8.41
C ASN A 232 -3.95 -7.59 -9.20
N ARG A 233 -3.62 -8.87 -9.00
CA ARG A 233 -4.32 -10.01 -9.64
C ARG A 233 -5.36 -10.59 -8.69
N THR A 234 -6.36 -9.79 -8.36
CA THR A 234 -7.43 -10.15 -7.42
C THR A 234 -8.80 -10.26 -8.10
N ILE A 235 -8.81 -10.40 -9.43
CA ILE A 235 -10.02 -10.40 -10.25
C ILE A 235 -10.13 -11.71 -11.02
N PRO A 236 -11.34 -12.26 -11.17
CA PRO A 236 -11.57 -13.41 -12.03
C PRO A 236 -11.48 -12.98 -13.52
N GLY A 237 -10.34 -13.15 -14.16
CA GLY A 237 -10.13 -12.83 -15.56
C GLY A 237 -9.32 -11.56 -15.82
N GLN A 238 -9.66 -10.80 -16.88
CA GLN A 238 -8.98 -9.55 -17.22
C GLN A 238 -9.87 -8.35 -16.87
N PRO A 239 -9.38 -7.42 -16.05
CA PRO A 239 -10.12 -6.20 -15.73
C PRO A 239 -10.14 -5.24 -16.92
N ILE A 240 -11.12 -4.35 -16.91
CA ILE A 240 -11.12 -3.13 -17.69
C ILE A 240 -10.12 -2.20 -17.00
N LYS A 241 -9.02 -1.89 -17.69
CA LYS A 241 -7.97 -0.97 -17.29
C LYS A 241 -8.11 0.36 -18.02
N ASN A 242 -7.18 1.28 -17.83
CA ASN A 242 -7.15 2.58 -18.50
C ASN A 242 -8.47 3.35 -18.38
N ILE A 243 -9.04 3.32 -17.19
CA ILE A 243 -10.40 3.85 -16.96
C ILE A 243 -10.51 5.36 -17.22
N ASP A 244 -9.45 6.14 -16.95
CA ASP A 244 -9.44 7.58 -17.18
C ASP A 244 -9.51 7.94 -18.67
N PRO A 245 -8.71 7.36 -19.57
CA PRO A 245 -8.87 7.48 -21.01
C PRO A 245 -10.23 7.01 -21.50
N LEU A 246 -10.69 5.87 -21.02
CA LEU A 246 -11.98 5.28 -21.41
C LEU A 246 -13.14 6.24 -21.09
N LEU A 247 -13.24 6.71 -19.86
CA LEU A 247 -14.30 7.65 -19.45
C LEU A 247 -14.20 9.00 -20.15
N THR A 248 -12.96 9.45 -20.46
CA THR A 248 -12.76 10.71 -21.20
C THR A 248 -13.24 10.63 -22.63
N SER A 249 -13.11 9.47 -23.28
CA SER A 249 -13.53 9.24 -24.66
C SER A 249 -15.04 9.03 -24.80
N MET A 250 -15.79 8.86 -23.69
CA MET A 250 -17.24 8.73 -23.68
C MET A 250 -17.92 10.09 -23.70
N ASN A 251 -18.92 10.26 -24.54
CA ASN A 251 -19.83 11.41 -24.46
C ASN A 251 -20.83 11.23 -23.30
N ARG A 252 -21.64 12.27 -23.06
CA ARG A 252 -22.59 12.27 -21.94
C ARG A 252 -23.65 11.17 -22.04
N GLU A 253 -24.15 10.91 -23.23
CA GLU A 253 -25.18 9.89 -23.48
C GLU A 253 -24.62 8.48 -23.26
N GLU A 254 -23.37 8.24 -23.68
CA GLU A 254 -22.66 6.98 -23.41
C GLU A 254 -22.46 6.77 -21.92
N GLN A 255 -22.02 7.80 -21.18
CA GLN A 255 -21.85 7.71 -19.73
C GLN A 255 -23.18 7.39 -19.02
N GLU A 256 -24.29 7.99 -19.44
CA GLU A 256 -25.63 7.69 -18.90
C GLU A 256 -26.08 6.25 -19.18
N LYS A 257 -25.71 5.67 -20.32
CA LYS A 257 -26.01 4.27 -20.65
C LYS A 257 -25.11 3.27 -19.93
N MET A 258 -23.86 3.68 -19.67
CA MET A 258 -22.81 2.80 -19.15
C MET A 258 -22.71 2.80 -17.62
N HIS A 259 -23.49 3.61 -16.87
CA HIS A 259 -23.46 3.56 -15.41
C HIS A 259 -24.08 2.24 -14.87
N PRO A 260 -23.62 1.73 -13.72
CA PRO A 260 -24.14 0.49 -13.15
C PRO A 260 -25.47 0.72 -12.42
N ASP A 261 -26.32 -0.32 -12.36
CA ASP A 261 -27.44 -0.40 -11.42
C ASP A 261 -26.95 -0.88 -10.05
N LEU A 262 -26.06 -1.87 -10.06
CA LEU A 262 -25.41 -2.42 -8.87
C LEU A 262 -23.90 -2.23 -8.98
N LEU A 263 -23.36 -1.53 -7.99
CA LEU A 263 -21.92 -1.39 -7.78
C LEU A 263 -21.49 -2.25 -6.59
N ILE A 264 -20.49 -3.08 -6.78
CA ILE A 264 -19.80 -3.80 -5.70
C ILE A 264 -18.38 -3.27 -5.61
N THR A 265 -17.91 -2.95 -4.42
CA THR A 265 -16.54 -2.51 -4.18
C THR A 265 -15.85 -3.38 -3.13
N TYR A 266 -14.56 -3.59 -3.30
CA TYR A 266 -13.68 -4.15 -2.28
C TYR A 266 -12.24 -3.66 -2.49
N GLY A 267 -11.38 -3.89 -1.49
CA GLY A 267 -10.03 -3.34 -1.45
C GLY A 267 -10.01 -1.90 -0.93
N GLY A 268 -8.83 -1.32 -0.88
CA GLY A 268 -8.62 0.02 -0.34
C GLY A 268 -8.83 1.13 -1.38
N ARG A 269 -7.92 2.10 -1.37
CA ARG A 269 -8.02 3.32 -2.18
C ARG A 269 -8.17 3.05 -3.68
N ILE A 270 -9.00 3.87 -4.32
CA ILE A 270 -9.13 4.02 -5.78
C ILE A 270 -8.39 5.30 -6.18
N VAL A 271 -7.53 5.25 -7.19
CA VAL A 271 -6.69 6.37 -7.64
C VAL A 271 -7.46 7.29 -8.58
N SER A 272 -8.25 6.74 -9.52
CA SER A 272 -8.95 7.49 -10.56
C SER A 272 -10.00 8.45 -10.01
N ASP A 273 -9.72 9.75 -10.07
CA ASP A 273 -10.71 10.79 -9.74
C ASP A 273 -11.80 10.93 -10.83
N ARG A 274 -11.53 10.46 -12.06
CA ARG A 274 -12.56 10.42 -13.12
C ARG A 274 -13.58 9.34 -12.87
N LEU A 275 -13.15 8.16 -12.43
CA LEU A 275 -14.06 7.08 -12.04
C LEU A 275 -14.94 7.49 -10.85
N LYS A 276 -14.34 8.12 -9.83
CA LYS A 276 -15.11 8.66 -8.70
C LYS A 276 -16.17 9.64 -9.16
N ARG A 277 -15.79 10.65 -9.95
CA ARG A 277 -16.73 11.63 -10.50
C ARG A 277 -17.82 11.02 -11.39
N PHE A 278 -17.47 10.00 -12.18
CA PHE A 278 -18.43 9.28 -13.01
C PHE A 278 -19.50 8.59 -12.14
N LEU A 279 -19.10 7.84 -11.12
CA LEU A 279 -20.00 7.09 -10.24
C LEU A 279 -20.80 8.02 -9.29
N MET A 280 -20.22 9.15 -8.85
CA MET A 280 -20.95 10.16 -8.07
C MET A 280 -21.99 10.92 -8.93
N LYS A 281 -21.68 11.22 -10.18
CA LYS A 281 -22.59 11.90 -11.11
C LYS A 281 -23.72 11.00 -11.60
N HIS A 282 -23.42 9.71 -11.74
CA HIS A 282 -24.36 8.69 -12.18
C HIS A 282 -24.38 7.56 -11.12
N PRO A 283 -25.02 7.84 -9.94
CA PRO A 283 -24.98 6.91 -8.82
C PRO A 283 -25.69 5.61 -9.16
N PRO A 284 -25.17 4.47 -8.68
CA PRO A 284 -25.85 3.18 -8.80
C PRO A 284 -27.14 3.18 -7.97
N THR A 285 -28.09 2.31 -8.32
CA THR A 285 -29.27 2.09 -7.46
C THR A 285 -28.89 1.46 -6.12
N GLU A 286 -27.88 0.59 -6.14
CA GLU A 286 -27.29 0.03 -4.93
C GLU A 286 -25.75 0.00 -5.04
N HIS A 287 -25.09 0.32 -3.93
CA HIS A 287 -23.65 0.16 -3.75
C HIS A 287 -23.40 -0.75 -2.55
N TRP A 288 -22.70 -1.86 -2.79
CA TRP A 288 -22.29 -2.80 -1.77
C TRP A 288 -20.78 -2.71 -1.56
N HIS A 289 -20.37 -2.51 -0.32
CA HIS A 289 -18.95 -2.58 0.05
C HIS A 289 -18.66 -3.87 0.79
N ILE A 290 -17.68 -4.65 0.31
CA ILE A 290 -17.31 -5.95 0.90
C ILE A 290 -15.97 -5.77 1.61
N SER A 291 -15.98 -5.85 2.93
CA SER A 291 -14.78 -5.70 3.75
C SER A 291 -14.86 -6.52 5.04
N PRO A 292 -13.76 -7.19 5.44
CA PRO A 292 -13.75 -8.00 6.67
C PRO A 292 -13.89 -7.20 7.97
N ASP A 293 -13.75 -5.88 7.93
CA ASP A 293 -13.87 -4.99 9.09
C ASP A 293 -15.25 -4.38 9.25
N GLY A 294 -16.09 -4.43 8.22
CA GLY A 294 -17.43 -3.86 8.25
C GLY A 294 -17.45 -2.32 8.33
N GLU A 295 -16.33 -1.64 8.02
CA GLU A 295 -16.29 -0.18 8.02
C GLU A 295 -17.12 0.41 6.88
N ALA A 296 -17.79 1.54 7.14
CA ALA A 296 -18.62 2.22 6.15
C ALA A 296 -17.74 3.12 5.26
N GLU A 297 -17.07 2.54 4.28
CA GLU A 297 -16.29 3.28 3.29
C GLU A 297 -17.17 3.70 2.11
N ASP A 298 -17.68 4.93 2.14
CA ASP A 298 -18.54 5.49 1.08
C ASP A 298 -17.75 6.43 0.15
N THR A 299 -16.94 5.84 -0.73
CA THR A 299 -16.12 6.60 -1.69
C THR A 299 -16.95 7.34 -2.75
N PHE A 300 -18.22 6.95 -2.99
CA PHE A 300 -19.03 7.43 -4.10
C PHE A 300 -20.34 8.11 -3.66
N ASP A 301 -20.53 8.36 -2.37
CA ASP A 301 -21.75 8.91 -1.79
C ASP A 301 -23.01 8.10 -2.18
N ALA A 302 -22.88 6.77 -2.28
CA ALA A 302 -23.93 5.88 -2.78
C ALA A 302 -24.04 4.56 -2.02
N LEU A 303 -23.34 4.41 -0.89
CA LEU A 303 -23.27 3.16 -0.13
C LEU A 303 -24.64 2.79 0.45
N THR A 304 -25.11 1.60 0.11
CA THR A 304 -26.40 1.06 0.59
C THR A 304 -26.27 -0.19 1.44
N THR A 305 -25.16 -0.93 1.28
CA THR A 305 -24.98 -2.23 1.96
C THR A 305 -23.51 -2.47 2.27
N ILE A 306 -23.22 -2.89 3.49
CA ILE A 306 -21.91 -3.38 3.92
C ILE A 306 -22.02 -4.88 4.11
N VAL A 307 -21.09 -5.63 3.54
CA VAL A 307 -20.97 -7.07 3.75
C VAL A 307 -19.67 -7.34 4.52
N GLU A 308 -19.80 -7.65 5.80
CA GLU A 308 -18.66 -7.96 6.68
C GLU A 308 -18.16 -9.37 6.40
N MET A 309 -17.36 -9.50 5.34
CA MET A 309 -16.79 -10.77 4.87
C MET A 309 -15.51 -10.54 4.08
N ASP A 310 -14.68 -11.57 3.98
CA ASP A 310 -13.61 -11.60 3.00
C ASP A 310 -14.17 -11.51 1.58
N PRO A 311 -13.68 -10.59 0.73
CA PRO A 311 -14.25 -10.36 -0.60
C PRO A 311 -14.16 -11.59 -1.51
N PHE A 312 -13.12 -12.43 -1.36
CA PHE A 312 -12.96 -13.62 -2.19
C PHE A 312 -13.93 -14.72 -1.75
N GLU A 313 -14.12 -14.90 -0.44
CA GLU A 313 -15.14 -15.80 0.09
C GLU A 313 -16.55 -15.37 -0.36
N PHE A 314 -16.85 -14.06 -0.34
CA PHE A 314 -18.11 -13.53 -0.84
C PHE A 314 -18.31 -13.84 -2.31
N LEU A 315 -17.31 -13.55 -3.15
CA LEU A 315 -17.37 -13.76 -4.60
C LEU A 315 -17.54 -15.26 -4.95
N GLU A 316 -16.86 -16.16 -4.25
CA GLU A 316 -17.01 -17.60 -4.44
C GLU A 316 -18.39 -18.10 -4.02
N LYS A 317 -18.95 -17.54 -2.95
CA LYS A 317 -20.35 -17.88 -2.53
C LYS A 317 -21.35 -17.42 -3.57
N ILE A 318 -21.28 -16.16 -4.02
CA ILE A 318 -22.24 -15.67 -5.03
C ILE A 318 -22.10 -16.39 -6.37
N ALA A 319 -20.89 -16.84 -6.75
CA ALA A 319 -20.66 -17.58 -7.99
C ALA A 319 -21.50 -18.86 -8.09
N ASN A 320 -21.77 -19.52 -6.96
CA ASN A 320 -22.59 -20.74 -6.92
C ASN A 320 -24.10 -20.46 -6.89
N MET A 321 -24.51 -19.22 -6.61
CA MET A 321 -25.92 -18.85 -6.36
C MET A 321 -26.46 -17.85 -7.41
N ILE A 322 -25.59 -17.23 -8.19
CA ILE A 322 -25.96 -16.25 -9.20
C ILE A 322 -26.70 -16.91 -10.36
N ASP A 323 -27.70 -16.22 -10.91
CA ASP A 323 -28.45 -16.69 -12.08
C ASP A 323 -27.51 -16.96 -13.27
N SER A 324 -27.76 -18.03 -14.00
CA SER A 324 -27.00 -18.43 -15.19
C SER A 324 -27.13 -17.46 -16.38
N ARG A 325 -28.12 -16.55 -16.35
CA ARG A 325 -28.29 -15.52 -17.37
C ARG A 325 -27.10 -14.57 -17.37
N THR A 326 -26.44 -14.46 -18.51
CA THR A 326 -25.30 -13.57 -18.68
C THR A 326 -25.79 -12.20 -19.17
N PRO A 327 -25.61 -11.12 -18.41
CA PRO A 327 -25.99 -9.78 -18.85
C PRO A 327 -25.06 -9.31 -19.98
N ASP A 328 -25.56 -8.47 -20.88
CA ASP A 328 -24.75 -7.89 -21.97
C ASP A 328 -23.84 -6.75 -21.51
N TYR A 329 -24.10 -6.20 -20.36
CA TYR A 329 -23.40 -5.04 -19.79
C TYR A 329 -21.87 -5.22 -19.64
N PRO A 330 -21.32 -6.34 -19.15
CA PRO A 330 -19.86 -6.55 -19.10
C PRO A 330 -19.21 -6.48 -20.48
N ARG A 331 -19.87 -7.09 -21.49
CA ARG A 331 -19.40 -7.09 -22.88
C ARG A 331 -19.39 -5.69 -23.49
N GLN A 332 -20.39 -4.86 -23.18
CA GLN A 332 -20.42 -3.47 -23.63
C GLN A 332 -19.21 -2.70 -23.11
N TRP A 333 -18.88 -2.84 -21.84
CA TRP A 333 -17.69 -2.24 -21.23
C TRP A 333 -16.38 -2.75 -21.87
N GLU A 334 -16.25 -4.05 -22.07
CA GLU A 334 -15.08 -4.63 -22.75
C GLU A 334 -14.91 -4.13 -24.19
N THR A 335 -16.02 -4.06 -24.94
CA THR A 335 -16.01 -3.59 -26.33
C THR A 335 -15.59 -2.13 -26.38
N ARG A 336 -16.12 -1.31 -25.46
CA ARG A 336 -15.80 0.11 -25.40
C ARG A 336 -14.36 0.35 -24.94
N ALA A 337 -13.85 -0.45 -23.99
CA ALA A 337 -12.47 -0.38 -23.56
C ALA A 337 -11.47 -0.68 -24.69
N LYS A 338 -11.77 -1.66 -25.54
CA LYS A 338 -10.94 -2.02 -26.70
C LYS A 338 -10.91 -0.94 -27.80
N SER A 339 -11.85 0.00 -27.81
CA SER A 339 -11.85 1.11 -28.77
C SER A 339 -10.96 2.30 -28.35
N VAL A 340 -10.45 2.28 -27.14
CA VAL A 340 -9.51 3.31 -26.67
C VAL A 340 -8.12 2.97 -27.20
N PRO A 341 -7.45 3.90 -27.92
CA PRO A 341 -6.09 3.66 -28.38
C PRO A 341 -5.12 3.52 -27.20
N GLN A 342 -4.04 2.77 -27.43
CA GLN A 342 -2.96 2.70 -26.47
C GLN A 342 -2.34 4.09 -26.28
N ALA A 343 -2.02 4.43 -25.04
CA ALA A 343 -1.41 5.71 -24.73
C ALA A 343 0.05 5.76 -25.21
N GLU A 344 0.38 6.80 -25.97
CA GLU A 344 1.74 7.11 -26.42
C GLU A 344 2.04 8.56 -26.02
N PHE A 345 3.22 8.79 -25.45
CA PHE A 345 3.61 10.11 -24.96
C PHE A 345 5.01 10.46 -25.48
N LYS A 346 5.20 11.74 -25.79
CA LYS A 346 6.54 12.33 -25.98
C LYS A 346 7.30 12.27 -24.66
N TRP A 347 8.59 12.65 -24.67
CA TRP A 347 9.40 12.72 -23.45
C TRP A 347 8.65 13.43 -22.33
N SER A 348 8.42 12.75 -21.25
CA SER A 348 7.60 13.15 -20.10
C SER A 348 7.68 12.10 -19.01
N GLU A 349 7.23 12.40 -17.79
CA GLU A 349 7.08 11.36 -16.74
C GLU A 349 6.26 10.16 -17.23
N MET A 350 5.19 10.41 -18.01
CA MET A 350 4.37 9.34 -18.58
C MET A 350 5.19 8.42 -19.49
N SER A 351 5.99 8.97 -20.42
CA SER A 351 6.83 8.17 -21.32
C SER A 351 7.89 7.38 -20.56
N VAL A 352 8.53 7.99 -19.58
CA VAL A 352 9.54 7.34 -18.71
C VAL A 352 8.93 6.14 -17.98
N ILE A 353 7.77 6.32 -17.32
CA ILE A 353 7.06 5.26 -16.62
C ILE A 353 6.68 4.13 -17.59
N GLY A 354 6.15 4.46 -18.76
CA GLY A 354 5.75 3.48 -19.78
C GLY A 354 6.93 2.63 -20.27
N ASN A 355 8.06 3.24 -20.55
CA ASN A 355 9.28 2.55 -20.96
C ASN A 355 9.81 1.62 -19.86
N VAL A 356 9.81 2.08 -18.62
CA VAL A 356 10.25 1.24 -17.49
C VAL A 356 9.28 0.08 -17.27
N ILE A 357 7.96 0.31 -17.24
CA ILE A 357 6.96 -0.76 -17.07
C ILE A 357 7.10 -1.83 -18.16
N SER A 358 7.28 -1.42 -19.42
CA SER A 358 7.43 -2.37 -20.54
C SER A 358 8.75 -3.16 -20.50
N SER A 359 9.74 -2.66 -19.77
CA SER A 359 11.06 -3.28 -19.61
C SER A 359 11.18 -4.15 -18.35
N LEU A 360 10.14 -4.21 -17.50
CA LEU A 360 10.19 -4.96 -16.24
C LEU A 360 10.40 -6.46 -16.49
N PRO A 361 11.41 -7.06 -15.84
CA PRO A 361 11.62 -8.51 -15.95
C PRO A 361 10.49 -9.28 -15.23
N PRO A 362 10.21 -10.52 -15.68
CA PRO A 362 9.26 -11.39 -14.99
C PRO A 362 9.61 -11.57 -13.50
N ALA A 363 8.62 -11.81 -12.67
CA ALA A 363 8.73 -12.04 -11.24
C ALA A 363 9.41 -10.88 -10.47
N SER A 364 9.32 -9.66 -11.00
CA SER A 364 9.73 -8.45 -10.25
C SER A 364 8.57 -7.84 -9.48
N THR A 365 8.88 -6.90 -8.59
CA THR A 365 7.90 -6.11 -7.85
C THR A 365 8.00 -4.65 -8.27
N LEU A 366 6.86 -4.01 -8.54
CA LEU A 366 6.73 -2.59 -8.85
C LEU A 366 6.13 -1.87 -7.65
N LEU A 367 6.93 -1.06 -6.96
CA LEU A 367 6.49 -0.27 -5.80
C LEU A 367 6.34 1.19 -6.22
N MET A 368 5.14 1.74 -6.08
CA MET A 368 4.83 3.08 -6.58
C MET A 368 4.46 4.05 -5.46
N ALA A 369 5.03 5.24 -5.49
CA ALA A 369 4.64 6.33 -4.62
C ALA A 369 3.27 6.90 -5.01
N ASN A 370 2.62 7.55 -4.05
CA ASN A 370 1.46 8.40 -4.33
C ASN A 370 1.86 9.57 -5.26
N GLY A 371 0.90 10.09 -6.02
CA GLY A 371 1.11 11.22 -6.95
C GLY A 371 1.21 10.76 -8.41
N SER A 372 2.13 11.34 -9.16
CA SER A 372 2.34 11.07 -10.60
C SER A 372 2.64 9.59 -10.85
N ALA A 373 3.53 8.99 -10.06
CA ALA A 373 3.95 7.59 -10.22
C ALA A 373 2.76 6.61 -10.33
N VAL A 374 1.87 6.59 -9.33
CA VAL A 374 0.71 5.69 -9.34
C VAL A 374 -0.36 6.11 -10.34
N ARG A 375 -0.51 7.41 -10.66
CA ARG A 375 -1.51 7.90 -11.61
C ARG A 375 -1.12 7.60 -13.05
N TYR A 376 0.11 7.90 -13.42
CA TYR A 376 0.59 7.72 -14.81
C TYR A 376 0.84 6.25 -15.15
N SER A 377 1.16 5.42 -14.15
CA SER A 377 1.24 3.97 -14.39
C SER A 377 -0.07 3.37 -14.89
N GLN A 378 -1.24 4.01 -14.60
CA GLN A 378 -2.54 3.52 -15.06
C GLN A 378 -2.73 3.59 -16.58
N PHE A 379 -1.89 4.32 -17.32
CA PHE A 379 -1.92 4.34 -18.79
C PHE A 379 -1.31 3.10 -19.43
N PHE A 380 -0.60 2.28 -18.65
CA PHE A 380 0.21 1.17 -19.17
C PHE A 380 -0.18 -0.16 -18.50
N ASP A 381 -0.10 -1.23 -19.27
CA ASP A 381 -0.31 -2.58 -18.76
C ASP A 381 0.96 -3.08 -18.06
N VAL A 382 0.86 -3.30 -16.75
CA VAL A 382 1.92 -3.97 -15.99
C VAL A 382 1.94 -5.46 -16.38
N PRO A 383 3.14 -6.05 -16.65
CA PRO A 383 3.27 -7.46 -16.96
C PRO A 383 2.62 -8.35 -15.91
N LYS A 384 2.00 -9.47 -16.33
CA LYS A 384 1.18 -10.33 -15.46
C LYS A 384 1.94 -10.94 -14.27
N ASP A 385 3.25 -11.11 -14.42
CA ASP A 385 4.10 -11.73 -13.41
C ASP A 385 4.80 -10.69 -12.50
N VAL A 386 4.40 -9.43 -12.60
CA VAL A 386 4.88 -8.32 -11.77
C VAL A 386 3.82 -8.02 -10.71
N GLU A 387 4.24 -8.04 -9.46
CA GLU A 387 3.42 -7.63 -8.33
C GLU A 387 3.49 -6.11 -8.17
N VAL A 388 2.34 -5.48 -7.85
CA VAL A 388 2.25 -4.03 -7.69
C VAL A 388 1.93 -3.68 -6.24
N ILE A 389 2.76 -2.85 -5.63
CA ILE A 389 2.59 -2.35 -4.27
C ILE A 389 2.56 -0.81 -4.30
N SER A 390 1.74 -0.18 -3.48
CA SER A 390 1.71 1.27 -3.38
C SER A 390 1.47 1.74 -1.95
N CYS A 391 2.15 2.83 -1.55
CA CYS A 391 1.92 3.53 -0.30
C CYS A 391 1.04 4.76 -0.58
N CYS A 392 -0.22 4.55 -0.87
CA CYS A 392 -1.16 5.61 -1.20
C CYS A 392 -2.42 5.66 -0.31
N GLY A 393 -2.46 4.91 0.78
CA GLY A 393 -3.61 4.85 1.69
C GLY A 393 -3.99 6.21 2.29
N THR A 394 -3.02 6.97 2.78
CA THR A 394 -3.23 8.33 3.31
C THR A 394 -3.04 9.43 2.28
N GLY A 395 -2.43 9.12 1.13
CA GLY A 395 -2.19 10.09 0.05
C GLY A 395 -1.02 11.02 0.27
N GLY A 396 -0.12 10.74 1.23
CA GLY A 396 1.09 11.52 1.47
C GLY A 396 2.18 11.30 0.41
N ALA A 397 3.10 12.26 0.29
CA ALA A 397 4.30 12.11 -0.53
C ALA A 397 5.38 11.28 0.17
N ASP A 398 5.33 11.23 1.49
CA ASP A 398 6.34 10.61 2.36
C ASP A 398 6.08 9.11 2.59
N GLY A 399 7.13 8.41 3.01
CA GLY A 399 7.08 7.04 3.51
C GLY A 399 7.28 5.94 2.46
N THR A 400 6.97 6.19 1.19
CA THR A 400 7.09 5.15 0.14
C THR A 400 8.49 4.59 0.03
N LEU A 401 9.52 5.44 0.03
CA LEU A 401 10.90 4.98 -0.10
C LEU A 401 11.28 4.02 1.03
N ALA A 402 11.00 4.39 2.28
CA ALA A 402 11.31 3.57 3.43
C ALA A 402 10.51 2.24 3.42
N ALA A 403 9.21 2.28 3.09
CA ALA A 403 8.39 1.08 2.97
C ALA A 403 8.89 0.16 1.85
N ALA A 404 9.24 0.71 0.71
CA ALA A 404 9.79 -0.06 -0.40
C ALA A 404 11.14 -0.73 -0.08
N LEU A 405 12.01 -0.03 0.65
CA LEU A 405 13.27 -0.60 1.13
C LEU A 405 13.03 -1.71 2.17
N GLY A 406 12.04 -1.53 3.06
CA GLY A 406 11.62 -2.57 4.00
C GLY A 406 11.09 -3.82 3.28
N TYR A 407 10.25 -3.64 2.28
CA TYR A 407 9.80 -4.75 1.42
C TYR A 407 10.98 -5.44 0.72
N ALA A 408 11.84 -4.66 0.07
CA ALA A 408 12.97 -5.17 -0.69
C ALA A 408 14.01 -5.91 0.17
N SER A 409 14.14 -5.57 1.46
CA SER A 409 15.11 -6.21 2.39
C SER A 409 14.82 -7.68 2.65
N VAL A 410 13.58 -8.11 2.48
CA VAL A 410 13.12 -9.49 2.66
C VAL A 410 12.70 -10.16 1.34
N SER A 411 12.66 -9.40 0.25
CA SER A 411 12.35 -9.91 -1.09
C SER A 411 13.58 -10.47 -1.79
N THR A 412 13.40 -11.57 -2.51
CA THR A 412 14.43 -12.14 -3.40
C THR A 412 14.35 -11.64 -4.83
N ASN A 413 13.25 -10.96 -5.18
CA ASN A 413 12.98 -10.45 -6.51
C ASN A 413 13.66 -9.09 -6.73
N LEU A 414 13.75 -8.62 -7.98
CA LEU A 414 14.05 -7.23 -8.28
C LEU A 414 12.85 -6.36 -7.85
N ASN A 415 13.15 -5.28 -7.15
CA ASN A 415 12.16 -4.35 -6.62
C ASN A 415 12.36 -2.98 -7.28
N PHE A 416 11.42 -2.61 -8.14
CA PHE A 416 11.40 -1.34 -8.86
C PHE A 416 10.56 -0.33 -8.08
N ILE A 417 11.21 0.71 -7.57
CA ILE A 417 10.60 1.75 -6.75
C ILE A 417 10.44 2.99 -7.64
N VAL A 418 9.22 3.38 -7.95
CA VAL A 418 8.91 4.57 -8.76
C VAL A 418 8.36 5.67 -7.87
N LEU A 419 9.05 6.79 -7.81
CA LEU A 419 8.67 7.93 -6.97
C LEU A 419 9.14 9.27 -7.57
N GLY A 420 8.42 10.34 -7.22
CA GLY A 420 8.82 11.70 -7.55
C GLY A 420 9.92 12.22 -6.62
N ASP A 421 10.53 13.33 -7.04
CA ASP A 421 11.62 14.02 -6.35
C ASP A 421 11.28 14.42 -4.90
N LEU A 422 10.10 14.98 -4.65
CA LEU A 422 9.68 15.33 -3.30
C LEU A 422 9.55 14.10 -2.40
N SER A 423 9.01 12.99 -2.92
CA SER A 423 8.92 11.73 -2.18
C SER A 423 10.28 11.16 -1.84
N PHE A 424 11.25 11.26 -2.77
CA PHE A 424 12.63 10.85 -2.56
C PHE A 424 13.30 11.71 -1.48
N LEU A 425 13.22 13.04 -1.62
CA LEU A 425 13.85 13.98 -0.67
C LEU A 425 13.24 13.86 0.74
N CYS A 426 11.93 13.66 0.87
CA CYS A 426 11.27 13.43 2.15
C CYS A 426 11.71 12.11 2.79
N GLY A 427 11.95 11.08 1.97
CA GLY A 427 12.28 9.72 2.43
C GLY A 427 13.78 9.40 2.50
N MET A 428 14.68 10.33 2.18
CA MET A 428 16.11 10.07 2.03
C MET A 428 16.79 9.47 3.27
N ASN A 429 16.25 9.70 4.47
CA ASN A 429 16.77 9.12 5.71
C ASN A 429 16.73 7.58 5.73
N ALA A 430 15.89 6.95 4.91
CA ALA A 430 15.86 5.51 4.80
C ALA A 430 17.08 4.92 4.08
N LEU A 431 17.76 5.70 3.22
CA LEU A 431 18.86 5.20 2.38
C LEU A 431 20.14 4.88 3.17
N TRP A 432 20.51 5.72 4.12
CA TRP A 432 21.76 5.52 4.86
C TRP A 432 21.68 4.41 5.92
N SER A 433 20.49 3.86 6.20
CA SER A 433 20.32 2.70 7.10
C SER A 433 20.98 1.42 6.57
N LYS A 434 21.18 1.31 5.24
CA LYS A 434 21.79 0.16 4.53
C LYS A 434 21.13 -1.20 4.81
N ASN A 435 19.86 -1.20 5.23
CA ASN A 435 19.08 -2.43 5.44
C ASN A 435 18.41 -2.91 4.13
N TYR A 436 19.10 -2.84 2.98
CA TYR A 436 18.60 -3.26 1.68
C TYR A 436 19.74 -3.87 0.84
N GLY A 437 19.38 -4.62 -0.19
CA GLY A 437 20.32 -5.33 -1.05
C GLY A 437 20.45 -4.74 -2.46
N SER A 438 21.22 -5.44 -3.28
CA SER A 438 21.45 -5.11 -4.70
C SER A 438 20.21 -5.32 -5.58
N ASN A 439 19.13 -5.84 -5.05
CA ASN A 439 17.85 -6.05 -5.72
C ASN A 439 16.97 -4.79 -5.78
N VAL A 440 17.45 -3.65 -5.30
CA VAL A 440 16.74 -2.36 -5.32
C VAL A 440 17.02 -1.60 -6.61
N ARG A 441 15.96 -1.10 -7.25
CA ARG A 441 15.96 -0.25 -8.45
C ARG A 441 15.05 0.95 -8.19
N ILE A 442 15.62 2.14 -8.09
CA ILE A 442 14.87 3.37 -7.87
C ILE A 442 14.75 4.13 -9.18
N LEU A 443 13.56 4.27 -9.72
CA LEU A 443 13.23 5.24 -10.75
C LEU A 443 12.78 6.52 -10.06
N LEU A 444 13.61 7.54 -10.14
CA LEU A 444 13.33 8.85 -9.60
C LEU A 444 12.88 9.77 -10.73
N LEU A 445 11.64 10.24 -10.64
CA LEU A 445 11.05 11.21 -11.54
C LEU A 445 11.34 12.60 -10.97
N ASN A 446 12.17 13.37 -11.66
CA ASN A 446 12.61 14.68 -11.19
C ASN A 446 12.19 15.77 -12.19
N ASN A 447 11.08 16.42 -11.88
CA ASN A 447 10.56 17.58 -12.61
C ASN A 447 10.75 18.90 -11.85
N GLY A 448 11.47 18.87 -10.72
CA GLY A 448 11.78 20.02 -9.88
C GLY A 448 10.69 20.44 -8.92
N GLY A 449 9.72 19.54 -8.59
CA GLY A 449 8.69 19.83 -7.57
C GLY A 449 7.39 19.07 -7.74
N GLY A 450 6.32 19.62 -7.19
CA GLY A 450 5.00 18.98 -7.17
C GLY A 450 4.17 19.25 -8.43
N GLU A 451 4.41 18.52 -9.50
CA GLU A 451 3.69 18.59 -10.77
C GLU A 451 2.17 18.47 -10.64
N ILE A 452 1.70 17.57 -9.77
CA ILE A 452 0.27 17.26 -9.60
C ILE A 452 -0.59 18.51 -9.33
N PHE A 453 -0.02 19.56 -8.76
CA PHE A 453 -0.72 20.81 -8.51
C PHE A 453 -1.03 21.58 -9.79
N HIS A 454 -0.24 21.44 -10.84
CA HIS A 454 -0.47 22.02 -12.17
C HIS A 454 -1.54 21.24 -12.96
N ALA A 455 -1.80 19.98 -12.60
CA ALA A 455 -2.77 19.12 -13.27
C ALA A 455 -4.22 19.32 -12.80
N GLN A 456 -4.45 20.04 -11.68
CA GLN A 456 -5.77 20.18 -11.09
C GLN A 456 -6.68 21.10 -11.95
N PRO A 457 -7.82 20.61 -12.48
CA PRO A 457 -8.74 21.41 -13.26
C PRO A 457 -9.31 22.60 -12.46
N GLY A 458 -9.20 23.80 -13.00
CA GLY A 458 -9.75 25.02 -12.37
C GLY A 458 -8.88 25.61 -11.26
N LEU A 459 -7.71 25.05 -10.98
CA LEU A 459 -6.76 25.63 -10.05
C LEU A 459 -5.83 26.57 -10.84
N THR A 460 -5.97 27.88 -10.58
CA THR A 460 -5.00 28.90 -11.04
C THR A 460 -4.16 29.30 -9.83
N ILE A 461 -2.88 28.99 -9.85
CA ILE A 461 -1.97 29.35 -8.77
C ILE A 461 -1.28 30.65 -9.18
N ASP A 462 -1.33 31.66 -8.29
CA ASP A 462 -0.56 32.88 -8.43
C ASP A 462 0.94 32.56 -8.47
N GLU A 463 1.70 33.20 -9.35
CA GLU A 463 3.15 33.00 -9.48
C GLU A 463 3.89 33.18 -8.16
N GLY A 464 3.45 34.14 -7.32
CA GLY A 464 4.03 34.35 -5.99
C GLY A 464 3.74 33.23 -4.99
N ALA A 465 2.63 32.49 -5.17
CA ALA A 465 2.27 31.36 -4.33
C ALA A 465 2.85 30.00 -4.82
N LEU A 466 3.25 29.94 -6.08
CA LEU A 466 3.70 28.72 -6.74
C LEU A 466 4.81 27.96 -5.95
N PRO A 467 5.89 28.59 -5.47
CA PRO A 467 6.94 27.87 -4.72
C PRO A 467 6.46 27.21 -3.43
N TYR A 468 5.46 27.81 -2.78
CA TYR A 468 4.88 27.27 -1.54
C TYR A 468 3.94 26.09 -1.78
N VAL A 469 3.33 26.01 -2.95
CA VAL A 469 2.40 24.95 -3.32
C VAL A 469 3.14 23.78 -3.95
N THR A 470 4.07 24.04 -4.86
CA THR A 470 4.78 23.00 -5.62
C THR A 470 6.02 22.47 -4.90
N GLY A 471 6.55 23.19 -3.91
CA GLY A 471 7.83 22.84 -3.27
C GLY A 471 9.00 22.79 -4.26
N SER A 472 9.01 23.75 -5.21
CA SER A 472 9.99 23.82 -6.31
C SER A 472 11.44 23.78 -5.83
N HIS A 473 12.31 23.05 -6.53
CA HIS A 473 13.72 22.89 -6.21
C HIS A 473 14.57 22.59 -7.45
N THR A 474 15.92 22.66 -7.30
CA THR A 474 16.91 22.33 -8.33
C THR A 474 17.84 21.19 -7.88
N ARG A 475 17.38 20.33 -6.98
CA ARG A 475 18.16 19.24 -6.41
C ARG A 475 18.17 18.04 -7.34
N ASN A 476 19.24 17.23 -7.23
CA ASN A 476 19.32 15.90 -7.83
C ASN A 476 19.79 14.88 -6.77
N ALA A 477 19.63 13.60 -7.08
CA ALA A 477 19.95 12.52 -6.16
C ALA A 477 21.40 12.03 -6.23
N LYS A 478 22.21 12.48 -7.17
CA LYS A 478 23.51 11.89 -7.53
C LYS A 478 24.42 11.67 -6.33
N SER A 479 24.78 12.74 -5.64
CA SER A 479 25.75 12.66 -4.53
C SER A 479 25.28 11.77 -3.39
N LEU A 480 23.97 11.84 -3.05
CA LEU A 480 23.38 11.01 -2.01
C LEU A 480 23.34 9.53 -2.42
N ALA A 481 22.94 9.25 -3.66
CA ALA A 481 22.88 7.88 -4.16
C ALA A 481 24.27 7.23 -4.18
N GLU A 482 25.29 7.94 -4.66
CA GLU A 482 26.69 7.47 -4.70
C GLU A 482 27.25 7.24 -3.29
N ASP A 483 26.98 8.15 -2.33
CA ASP A 483 27.39 8.02 -0.92
C ASP A 483 26.73 6.83 -0.24
N CYS A 484 25.46 6.56 -0.57
CA CYS A 484 24.73 5.39 -0.11
C CYS A 484 25.10 4.08 -0.84
N GLY A 485 26.00 4.13 -1.81
CA GLY A 485 26.55 2.97 -2.52
C GLY A 485 25.75 2.51 -3.73
N PHE A 486 24.83 3.33 -4.22
CA PHE A 486 24.09 3.05 -5.46
C PHE A 486 24.93 3.31 -6.70
N ILE A 487 24.64 2.59 -7.77
CA ILE A 487 24.98 3.03 -9.12
C ILE A 487 23.98 4.13 -9.49
N TYR A 488 24.50 5.28 -9.88
CA TYR A 488 23.67 6.40 -10.33
C TYR A 488 23.66 6.46 -11.87
N LEU A 489 22.46 6.49 -12.44
CA LEU A 489 22.17 6.69 -13.84
C LEU A 489 21.27 7.92 -13.99
N SER A 490 21.34 8.64 -15.10
CA SER A 490 20.45 9.76 -15.37
C SER A 490 20.04 9.82 -16.84
N ALA A 491 18.84 10.33 -17.09
CA ALA A 491 18.32 10.55 -18.44
C ALA A 491 17.51 11.86 -18.50
N SER A 492 17.72 12.65 -19.56
CA SER A 492 16.99 13.90 -19.84
C SER A 492 16.26 13.85 -21.19
N ASN A 493 16.29 12.69 -21.85
CA ASN A 493 15.59 12.41 -23.10
C ASN A 493 15.46 10.91 -23.34
N GLU A 494 14.67 10.55 -24.35
CA GLU A 494 14.36 9.17 -24.70
C GLU A 494 15.62 8.34 -25.01
N ALA A 495 16.58 8.89 -25.76
CA ALA A 495 17.79 8.17 -26.17
C ALA A 495 18.69 7.82 -24.95
N GLU A 496 18.82 8.75 -24.02
CA GLU A 496 19.55 8.52 -22.76
C GLU A 496 18.83 7.47 -21.89
N LEU A 497 17.49 7.53 -21.80
CA LEU A 497 16.70 6.53 -21.08
C LEU A 497 16.94 5.13 -21.67
N GLN A 498 16.84 4.98 -22.99
CA GLN A 498 17.05 3.70 -23.67
C GLN A 498 18.47 3.15 -23.44
N SER A 499 19.46 4.01 -23.32
CA SER A 499 20.84 3.66 -22.99
C SER A 499 21.00 3.16 -21.53
N CYS A 500 20.21 3.72 -20.59
CA CYS A 500 20.24 3.37 -19.17
C CYS A 500 19.44 2.09 -18.82
N LEU A 501 18.34 1.83 -19.53
CA LEU A 501 17.41 0.75 -19.22
C LEU A 501 18.07 -0.65 -19.09
N PRO A 502 18.97 -1.08 -19.98
CA PRO A 502 19.60 -2.40 -19.88
C PRO A 502 20.33 -2.62 -18.56
N GLN A 503 21.03 -1.61 -18.03
CA GLN A 503 21.69 -1.68 -16.74
C GLN A 503 20.69 -1.57 -15.58
N PHE A 504 19.68 -0.72 -15.72
CA PHE A 504 18.65 -0.49 -14.69
C PHE A 504 17.83 -1.74 -14.39
N VAL A 505 17.44 -2.50 -15.41
CA VAL A 505 16.64 -3.73 -15.24
C VAL A 505 17.48 -4.99 -15.01
N SER A 506 18.82 -4.88 -15.07
CA SER A 506 19.71 -6.03 -14.94
C SER A 506 19.88 -6.49 -13.50
N MET A 507 20.00 -7.81 -13.28
CA MET A 507 20.48 -8.38 -12.02
C MET A 507 22.00 -8.21 -11.85
N ALA A 508 22.75 -8.09 -12.96
CA ALA A 508 24.21 -8.04 -12.96
C ALA A 508 24.76 -6.64 -12.73
N THR A 509 24.60 -6.12 -11.53
CA THR A 509 25.06 -4.76 -11.13
C THR A 509 26.28 -4.78 -10.20
N GLY A 510 27.03 -5.86 -10.17
CA GLY A 510 28.18 -5.98 -9.28
C GLY A 510 27.83 -5.93 -7.79
N GLY A 511 26.63 -6.39 -7.41
CA GLY A 511 26.16 -6.39 -6.02
C GLY A 511 25.68 -5.03 -5.50
N LYS A 512 25.45 -4.04 -6.38
CA LYS A 512 25.00 -2.71 -5.99
C LYS A 512 23.55 -2.44 -6.41
N PRO A 513 22.77 -1.71 -5.59
CA PRO A 513 21.49 -1.16 -6.01
C PRO A 513 21.68 -0.04 -7.06
N VAL A 514 20.61 0.34 -7.77
CA VAL A 514 20.67 1.31 -8.86
C VAL A 514 19.61 2.40 -8.67
N VAL A 515 20.00 3.66 -8.87
CA VAL A 515 19.10 4.81 -9.06
C VAL A 515 19.18 5.24 -10.51
N LEU A 516 18.03 5.36 -11.16
CA LEU A 516 17.86 6.03 -12.45
C LEU A 516 17.03 7.28 -12.22
N GLU A 517 17.64 8.45 -12.37
CA GLU A 517 16.98 9.76 -12.24
C GLU A 517 16.62 10.27 -13.63
N ALA A 518 15.32 10.44 -13.88
CA ALA A 518 14.80 10.98 -15.13
C ALA A 518 14.37 12.42 -14.92
N PHE A 519 14.97 13.34 -15.69
CA PHE A 519 14.68 14.78 -15.65
C PHE A 519 13.64 15.13 -16.71
N THR A 520 12.51 15.69 -16.27
CA THR A 520 11.43 16.19 -17.12
C THR A 520 11.08 17.63 -16.74
N ASP A 521 10.14 18.24 -17.45
CA ASP A 521 9.61 19.56 -17.13
C ASP A 521 8.14 19.46 -16.77
N ALA A 522 7.78 19.90 -15.57
CA ALA A 522 6.41 19.79 -15.03
C ALA A 522 5.37 20.49 -15.93
N THR A 523 5.72 21.60 -16.60
CA THR A 523 4.81 22.34 -17.48
C THR A 523 4.58 21.58 -18.79
N GLU A 524 5.68 21.06 -19.37
CA GLU A 524 5.60 20.25 -20.60
C GLU A 524 4.83 18.96 -20.36
N ASP A 525 5.09 18.27 -19.25
CA ASP A 525 4.40 17.03 -18.86
C ASP A 525 2.88 17.25 -18.79
N ILE A 526 2.45 18.33 -18.15
CA ILE A 526 1.02 18.68 -18.04
C ILE A 526 0.41 19.03 -19.40
N GLU A 527 1.10 19.75 -20.28
CA GLU A 527 0.58 20.06 -21.60
C GLU A 527 0.47 18.79 -22.49
N ILE A 528 1.43 17.87 -22.40
CA ILE A 528 1.36 16.55 -23.05
C ILE A 528 0.13 15.79 -22.56
N LEU A 529 -0.09 15.72 -21.25
CA LEU A 529 -1.24 15.04 -20.65
C LEU A 529 -2.56 15.69 -21.09
N LYS A 530 -2.66 17.01 -21.07
CA LYS A 530 -3.86 17.74 -21.53
C LYS A 530 -4.13 17.54 -23.02
N SER A 531 -3.08 17.49 -23.85
CA SER A 531 -3.21 17.20 -25.29
C SER A 531 -3.77 15.80 -25.52
N TYR A 532 -3.23 14.80 -24.87
CA TYR A 532 -3.72 13.42 -24.91
C TYR A 532 -5.21 13.33 -24.58
N PHE A 533 -5.65 13.95 -23.47
CA PHE A 533 -7.07 13.92 -23.12
C PHE A 533 -7.96 14.76 -24.05
N ARG A 534 -7.45 15.81 -24.70
CA ARG A 534 -8.18 16.58 -25.74
C ARG A 534 -8.40 15.74 -27.01
N GLU A 535 -7.39 15.03 -27.44
CA GLU A 535 -7.47 14.12 -28.60
C GLU A 535 -8.47 12.99 -28.38
N LEU A 536 -8.52 12.41 -27.19
CA LEU A 536 -9.52 11.39 -26.83
C LEU A 536 -10.96 11.91 -26.87
N LYS A 537 -11.20 13.19 -26.57
CA LYS A 537 -12.56 13.79 -26.62
C LYS A 537 -12.99 14.11 -28.03
N ASN A 538 -12.06 14.48 -28.88
CA ASN A 538 -12.29 14.91 -30.26
C ASN A 538 -11.38 14.11 -31.20
N PRO A 539 -11.65 12.81 -31.42
CA PRO A 539 -10.83 12.03 -32.33
C PRO A 539 -10.88 12.66 -33.73
N ILE A 540 -9.72 13.02 -34.23
CA ILE A 540 -9.57 13.48 -35.62
C ILE A 540 -9.72 12.23 -36.49
N TYR A 541 -10.88 12.09 -37.14
CA TYR A 541 -11.13 11.11 -38.18
C TYR A 541 -10.69 11.65 -39.51
#